data_9cf582f99a7a659db68d751c5dddd4cc
#
_entry.id   9cf582f99a7a659db68d751c5dddd4cc
#
_cell.length_a   1.000
_cell.length_b   1.000
_cell.length_c   1.000
_cell.angle_alpha   90.00
_cell.angle_beta   90.00
_cell.angle_gamma   90.00
#
_symmetry.space_group_name_H-M   'P 1'
#
loop_
_entity.id
_entity.type
_entity.pdbx_description
1 polymer ?
#
loop_
_entity_poly.entity_id
_entity_poly.type
_entity_poly.pdbx_seq_one_letter_code
_entity_poly.pdbx_strand_id
1 'polypeptide(L)'
;MDLTVSDRGMWNMTGDSEVTSLEHSRGGVINMNASPAYETLHSGSYTGNGRIFLMKTDLDSEKDGDKVTIDSAADDFSGLIMVKDSSLYTGKEVKGIRNLLLVTGASGKARFEGKDLDQGGLWDVTPVIKRGNEALDAEGNAVGDHTEWYLTKVEKKVNKDTIPLIKAPDNSYALYRLDIDSLRKRMGDFRFRNLKDTSGIWARDFHGSYDGQGINSKYNGFQLGYDNAANDKSVDGFFAERNISSPKYSYGSSENHGLSAGVYGTWFGDSGVYTNVVAKWGRDDMELKSWSNYPDRADYRTHNESLSVEFGKTFTKDNGLFLEPEAQMVFGYLGSKNYTTCRGKTVHMGGYDSAIGRLGILFGKRVTEGEHPYNYYLKFSVLHEFGGSRSFHLAALDGETMDYSEDYQDTWEEAGFGGSWHFGGNTSLYADVERSFGGNWNKKWQWNIGVNWQF
;
A
#
# COMPACT_ATOMS: atom_id res chain seq x y z
N MET A 1 -23.02 -2.80 48.12
CA MET A 1 -22.60 -1.46 47.76
C MET A 1 -23.36 -1.01 46.54
N ASP A 2 -23.89 0.24 46.54
CA ASP A 2 -24.47 0.83 45.34
C ASP A 2 -23.41 1.56 44.54
N LEU A 3 -23.32 1.28 43.26
CA LEU A 3 -22.29 1.83 42.39
C LEU A 3 -22.93 2.47 41.14
N THR A 4 -22.51 3.70 40.83
CA THR A 4 -22.86 4.37 39.59
C THR A 4 -21.60 4.60 38.73
N VAL A 5 -21.62 4.14 37.48
CA VAL A 5 -20.59 4.39 36.46
C VAL A 5 -21.20 5.14 35.32
N SER A 6 -20.91 6.45 35.19
CA SER A 6 -21.56 7.37 34.25
C SER A 6 -20.59 8.41 33.68
N ASP A 7 -21.08 9.23 32.75
CA ASP A 7 -20.43 10.44 32.24
C ASP A 7 -18.97 10.26 31.79
N ARG A 8 -18.70 9.16 31.05
CA ARG A 8 -17.36 8.72 30.59
C ARG A 8 -16.42 8.27 31.74
N GLY A 9 -16.97 8.07 32.97
CA GLY A 9 -16.21 7.46 34.04
C GLY A 9 -15.80 6.03 33.66
N MET A 10 -14.64 5.59 34.17
CA MET A 10 -14.14 4.24 33.99
C MET A 10 -13.93 3.60 35.36
N TRP A 11 -14.54 2.45 35.57
CA TRP A 11 -14.25 1.60 36.72
C TRP A 11 -13.28 0.49 36.28
N ASN A 12 -12.05 0.56 36.79
CA ASN A 12 -11.07 -0.49 36.59
C ASN A 12 -11.23 -1.57 37.66
N MET A 13 -11.71 -2.71 37.29
CA MET A 13 -11.76 -3.89 38.18
C MET A 13 -10.36 -4.51 38.28
N THR A 14 -9.97 -4.89 39.47
CA THR A 14 -8.67 -5.51 39.79
C THR A 14 -8.83 -6.84 40.52
N GLY A 15 -10.02 -7.40 40.53
CA GLY A 15 -10.42 -8.66 41.12
C GLY A 15 -11.95 -8.85 41.03
N ASP A 16 -12.42 -10.04 41.39
CA ASP A 16 -13.84 -10.31 41.48
C ASP A 16 -14.54 -9.27 42.34
N SER A 17 -15.69 -8.82 41.88
CA SER A 17 -16.43 -7.73 42.49
C SER A 17 -17.90 -8.04 42.65
N GLU A 18 -18.47 -7.67 43.82
CA GLU A 18 -19.89 -7.81 44.13
C GLU A 18 -20.48 -6.45 44.50
N VAL A 19 -21.57 -6.07 43.85
CA VAL A 19 -22.32 -4.82 44.10
C VAL A 19 -23.80 -5.15 44.32
N THR A 20 -24.44 -4.42 45.26
CA THR A 20 -25.87 -4.59 45.50
C THR A 20 -26.70 -4.04 44.38
N SER A 21 -26.31 -2.82 43.90
CA SER A 21 -26.91 -2.22 42.72
C SER A 21 -25.84 -1.57 41.83
N LEU A 22 -26.01 -1.70 40.54
CA LEU A 22 -25.14 -1.10 39.51
C LEU A 22 -25.98 -0.24 38.56
N GLU A 23 -25.77 1.07 38.62
CA GLU A 23 -26.25 1.98 37.59
C GLU A 23 -25.10 2.26 36.60
N HIS A 24 -25.26 1.83 35.37
CA HIS A 24 -24.23 1.95 34.32
C HIS A 24 -24.77 2.80 33.19
N SER A 25 -24.42 4.11 33.13
CA SER A 25 -25.07 5.09 32.27
C SER A 25 -24.12 6.03 31.50
N ARG A 26 -24.60 6.65 30.41
CA ARG A 26 -23.95 7.74 29.64
C ARG A 26 -22.51 7.51 29.24
N GLY A 27 -22.21 6.34 28.65
CA GLY A 27 -20.86 6.03 28.14
C GLY A 27 -19.84 5.71 29.23
N GLY A 28 -20.31 5.36 30.44
CA GLY A 28 -19.45 4.76 31.46
C GLY A 28 -18.81 3.46 30.95
N VAL A 29 -17.63 3.12 31.43
CA VAL A 29 -16.88 1.91 31.07
C VAL A 29 -16.58 1.08 32.29
N ILE A 30 -16.97 -0.18 32.28
CA ILE A 30 -16.51 -1.17 33.26
C ILE A 30 -15.36 -1.92 32.59
N ASN A 31 -14.15 -1.64 33.04
CA ASN A 31 -12.92 -2.21 32.51
C ASN A 31 -12.47 -3.40 33.37
N MET A 32 -12.78 -4.60 32.92
CA MET A 32 -12.35 -5.86 33.52
C MET A 32 -10.97 -6.30 33.01
N ASN A 33 -10.39 -5.57 32.03
CA ASN A 33 -9.05 -5.82 31.49
C ASN A 33 -7.93 -5.13 32.29
N ALA A 34 -8.20 -4.60 33.47
CA ALA A 34 -7.20 -3.91 34.31
C ALA A 34 -6.28 -4.87 35.09
N SER A 35 -6.70 -6.13 35.26
CA SER A 35 -5.94 -7.21 35.91
C SER A 35 -5.51 -8.27 34.91
N PRO A 36 -4.44 -9.03 35.12
CA PRO A 36 -4.08 -10.16 34.26
C PRO A 36 -5.02 -11.38 34.41
N ALA A 37 -5.70 -11.54 35.56
CA ALA A 37 -6.63 -12.64 35.79
C ALA A 37 -8.01 -12.39 35.13
N TYR A 38 -8.76 -13.43 34.83
CA TYR A 38 -10.18 -13.32 34.49
C TYR A 38 -10.98 -13.00 35.75
N GLU A 39 -11.96 -12.12 35.61
CA GLU A 39 -12.73 -11.58 36.73
C GLU A 39 -14.21 -11.81 36.55
N THR A 40 -14.93 -11.89 37.68
CA THR A 40 -16.38 -11.95 37.70
C THR A 40 -16.95 -10.72 38.39
N LEU A 41 -17.90 -10.05 37.72
CA LEU A 41 -18.73 -9.01 38.29
C LEU A 41 -20.11 -9.63 38.66
N HIS A 42 -20.44 -9.57 39.91
CA HIS A 42 -21.81 -9.92 40.39
C HIS A 42 -22.57 -8.64 40.77
N SER A 43 -23.75 -8.47 40.21
CA SER A 43 -24.64 -7.34 40.49
C SER A 43 -26.03 -7.83 40.90
N GLY A 44 -26.47 -7.46 42.11
CA GLY A 44 -27.83 -7.77 42.59
C GLY A 44 -28.91 -7.11 41.73
N SER A 45 -28.73 -5.83 41.37
CA SER A 45 -29.58 -5.17 40.39
C SER A 45 -28.77 -4.35 39.37
N TYR A 46 -29.20 -4.36 38.12
CA TYR A 46 -28.53 -3.66 37.04
C TYR A 46 -29.50 -2.72 36.29
N THR A 47 -29.09 -1.47 36.13
CA THR A 47 -29.82 -0.49 35.31
C THR A 47 -28.87 0.24 34.38
N GLY A 48 -29.34 0.58 33.17
CA GLY A 48 -28.55 1.41 32.26
C GLY A 48 -28.82 1.14 30.77
N ASN A 49 -28.29 2.02 29.90
CA ASN A 49 -28.42 1.94 28.45
C ASN A 49 -27.16 2.41 27.71
N GLY A 50 -26.70 1.64 26.69
CA GLY A 50 -25.59 1.98 25.80
C GLY A 50 -24.20 2.03 26.49
N ARG A 51 -23.88 1.08 27.34
CA ARG A 51 -22.71 1.03 28.24
C ARG A 51 -21.69 0.02 27.79
N ILE A 52 -20.45 0.24 28.15
CA ILE A 52 -19.32 -0.52 27.66
C ILE A 52 -18.78 -1.42 28.77
N PHE A 53 -18.79 -2.72 28.51
CA PHE A 53 -17.98 -3.69 29.24
C PHE A 53 -16.74 -4.00 28.36
N LEU A 54 -15.55 -3.74 28.90
CA LEU A 54 -14.28 -4.14 28.29
C LEU A 54 -13.81 -5.40 28.99
N MET A 55 -13.92 -6.54 28.31
CA MET A 55 -13.70 -7.87 28.89
C MET A 55 -12.47 -8.54 28.28
N LYS A 56 -11.74 -9.30 29.10
CA LYS A 56 -10.75 -10.28 28.64
C LYS A 56 -11.46 -11.58 28.31
N THR A 57 -11.04 -12.22 27.23
CA THR A 57 -11.60 -13.50 26.80
C THR A 57 -10.52 -14.38 26.19
N ASP A 58 -10.75 -15.68 26.19
CA ASP A 58 -10.03 -16.66 25.37
C ASP A 58 -11.08 -17.54 24.67
N LEU A 59 -11.48 -17.18 23.47
CA LEU A 59 -12.51 -17.91 22.74
C LEU A 59 -12.08 -19.34 22.38
N ASP A 60 -10.78 -19.60 22.27
CA ASP A 60 -10.28 -20.95 21.94
C ASP A 60 -10.46 -21.91 23.11
N SER A 61 -10.41 -21.44 24.36
CA SER A 61 -10.62 -22.26 25.56
C SER A 61 -12.10 -22.52 25.89
N GLU A 62 -13.03 -21.66 25.44
CA GLU A 62 -14.49 -21.68 25.74
C GLU A 62 -14.82 -21.61 27.25
N LYS A 63 -13.85 -21.42 28.12
CA LYS A 63 -14.01 -21.37 29.58
C LYS A 63 -13.37 -20.15 30.20
N ASP A 64 -12.33 -19.63 29.56
CA ASP A 64 -11.50 -18.59 30.11
C ASP A 64 -11.94 -17.22 29.57
N GLY A 65 -12.63 -16.46 30.41
CA GLY A 65 -13.10 -15.11 30.11
C GLY A 65 -13.73 -14.44 31.31
N ASP A 66 -13.73 -13.13 31.29
CA ASP A 66 -14.45 -12.31 32.25
C ASP A 66 -15.95 -12.59 32.16
N LYS A 67 -16.67 -12.52 33.31
CA LYS A 67 -18.10 -12.83 33.40
C LYS A 67 -18.85 -11.73 34.14
N VAL A 68 -20.10 -11.52 33.74
CA VAL A 68 -21.04 -10.64 34.44
C VAL A 68 -22.25 -11.47 34.84
N THR A 69 -22.59 -11.48 36.13
CA THR A 69 -23.78 -12.14 36.69
C THR A 69 -24.72 -11.06 37.23
N ILE A 70 -26.00 -11.11 36.85
CA ILE A 70 -27.01 -10.13 37.20
C ILE A 70 -28.22 -10.85 37.79
N ASP A 71 -28.57 -10.56 39.04
CA ASP A 71 -29.72 -11.19 39.68
C ASP A 71 -31.06 -10.59 39.20
N SER A 72 -31.09 -9.28 38.99
CA SER A 72 -32.23 -8.60 38.40
C SER A 72 -31.81 -7.45 37.49
N ALA A 73 -32.46 -7.31 36.36
CA ALA A 73 -32.18 -6.21 35.40
C ALA A 73 -33.45 -5.45 35.06
N ALA A 74 -33.32 -4.14 34.81
CA ALA A 74 -34.43 -3.32 34.28
C ALA A 74 -34.89 -3.90 32.93
N ASP A 75 -36.18 -3.79 32.64
CA ASP A 75 -36.80 -4.40 31.48
C ASP A 75 -36.28 -3.96 30.12
N ASP A 76 -35.77 -2.77 30.00
CA ASP A 76 -35.24 -2.21 28.76
C ASP A 76 -33.81 -1.68 28.96
N PHE A 77 -32.80 -2.55 28.93
CA PHE A 77 -31.44 -2.08 28.94
C PHE A 77 -30.62 -2.67 27.78
N SER A 78 -29.61 -1.94 27.35
CA SER A 78 -28.63 -2.39 26.37
C SER A 78 -27.21 -2.23 26.90
N GLY A 79 -26.36 -3.22 26.64
CA GLY A 79 -24.94 -3.21 26.93
C GLY A 79 -24.10 -3.37 25.65
N LEU A 80 -22.96 -2.71 25.61
CA LEU A 80 -21.98 -2.88 24.55
C LEU A 80 -20.78 -3.65 25.11
N ILE A 81 -20.41 -4.74 24.46
CA ILE A 81 -19.28 -5.59 24.88
C ILE A 81 -18.13 -5.38 23.89
N MET A 82 -16.99 -4.95 24.42
CA MET A 82 -15.70 -4.93 23.74
C MET A 82 -14.85 -6.04 24.34
N VAL A 83 -14.14 -6.80 23.50
CA VAL A 83 -13.31 -7.89 24.02
C VAL A 83 -11.85 -7.71 23.64
N LYS A 84 -10.95 -8.03 24.59
CA LYS A 84 -9.56 -8.32 24.35
C LYS A 84 -9.38 -9.83 24.43
N ASP A 85 -9.43 -10.49 23.28
CA ASP A 85 -9.39 -11.94 23.17
C ASP A 85 -7.97 -12.46 22.97
N SER A 86 -7.48 -13.30 23.90
CA SER A 86 -6.11 -13.82 23.86
C SER A 86 -5.86 -14.79 22.72
N SER A 87 -6.91 -15.45 22.18
CA SER A 87 -6.76 -16.32 21.02
C SER A 87 -6.27 -15.59 19.78
N LEU A 88 -6.50 -14.27 19.68
CA LEU A 88 -6.04 -13.43 18.58
C LEU A 88 -4.52 -13.23 18.55
N TYR A 89 -3.84 -13.34 19.68
CA TYR A 89 -2.41 -13.09 19.84
C TYR A 89 -1.56 -14.33 19.67
N THR A 90 -2.17 -15.51 19.65
CA THR A 90 -1.45 -16.80 19.56
C THR A 90 -1.06 -17.19 18.14
N GLY A 91 -1.49 -16.42 17.12
CA GLY A 91 -1.32 -16.77 15.72
C GLY A 91 -2.08 -18.02 15.28
N LYS A 92 -2.88 -18.62 16.17
CA LYS A 92 -3.73 -19.77 15.88
C LYS A 92 -5.08 -19.27 15.40
N GLU A 93 -5.54 -19.81 14.30
CA GLU A 93 -6.93 -19.61 13.87
C GLU A 93 -7.84 -20.41 14.76
N VAL A 94 -8.81 -19.78 15.41
CA VAL A 94 -9.85 -20.47 16.19
C VAL A 94 -10.70 -21.29 15.23
N LYS A 95 -10.59 -22.61 15.36
CA LYS A 95 -11.29 -23.56 14.48
C LYS A 95 -12.57 -24.06 15.11
N GLY A 96 -13.61 -24.18 14.27
CA GLY A 96 -14.89 -24.70 14.66
C GLY A 96 -15.81 -23.66 15.33
N ILE A 97 -16.95 -24.14 15.81
CA ILE A 97 -17.92 -23.32 16.53
C ILE A 97 -17.49 -23.23 17.99
N ARG A 98 -17.44 -22.03 18.50
CA ARG A 98 -17.05 -21.69 19.88
C ARG A 98 -18.14 -20.86 20.53
N ASN A 99 -18.35 -21.05 21.83
CA ASN A 99 -19.34 -20.33 22.60
C ASN A 99 -18.82 -20.07 24.01
N LEU A 100 -18.35 -18.87 24.27
CA LEU A 100 -17.85 -18.43 25.58
C LEU A 100 -18.93 -17.61 26.30
N LEU A 101 -19.40 -18.09 27.46
CA LEU A 101 -20.38 -17.38 28.26
C LEU A 101 -19.81 -16.11 28.88
N LEU A 102 -20.45 -14.96 28.60
CA LEU A 102 -20.05 -13.65 29.11
C LEU A 102 -20.99 -13.04 30.13
N VAL A 103 -22.32 -13.21 29.92
CA VAL A 103 -23.33 -12.61 30.81
C VAL A 103 -24.38 -13.64 31.16
N THR A 104 -24.77 -13.70 32.44
CA THR A 104 -25.87 -14.55 32.95
C THR A 104 -26.87 -13.71 33.74
N GLY A 105 -28.13 -14.18 33.78
CA GLY A 105 -29.18 -13.60 34.59
C GLY A 105 -29.81 -12.32 34.05
N ALA A 106 -29.40 -11.87 32.87
CA ALA A 106 -29.97 -10.68 32.24
C ALA A 106 -31.45 -10.94 31.90
N SER A 107 -32.30 -9.93 32.02
CA SER A 107 -33.73 -10.07 31.66
C SER A 107 -33.92 -10.46 30.19
N GLY A 108 -34.99 -11.13 29.84
CA GLY A 108 -35.26 -11.50 28.46
C GLY A 108 -35.44 -10.33 27.50
N LYS A 109 -35.58 -9.09 28.00
CA LYS A 109 -35.61 -7.85 27.22
C LYS A 109 -34.24 -7.17 27.09
N ALA A 110 -33.25 -7.55 27.91
CA ALA A 110 -31.89 -7.04 27.82
C ALA A 110 -31.27 -7.35 26.45
N ARG A 111 -30.44 -6.46 25.94
CA ARG A 111 -29.69 -6.63 24.69
C ARG A 111 -28.22 -6.34 24.92
N PHE A 112 -27.37 -7.25 24.47
CA PHE A 112 -25.92 -7.01 24.40
C PHE A 112 -25.48 -7.09 22.95
N GLU A 113 -24.65 -6.12 22.57
CA GLU A 113 -24.10 -6.04 21.22
C GLU A 113 -22.58 -5.93 21.29
N GLY A 114 -21.90 -6.52 20.31
CA GLY A 114 -20.46 -6.35 20.13
C GLY A 114 -20.14 -4.92 19.68
N LYS A 115 -19.07 -4.36 20.24
CA LYS A 115 -18.53 -3.08 19.82
C LYS A 115 -17.07 -3.22 19.46
N ASP A 116 -16.64 -2.56 18.37
CA ASP A 116 -15.26 -2.55 17.93
C ASP A 116 -14.34 -2.01 19.01
N LEU A 117 -13.27 -2.77 19.27
CA LEU A 117 -12.16 -2.35 20.13
C LEU A 117 -10.98 -1.93 19.25
N ASP A 118 -10.68 -0.63 19.25
CA ASP A 118 -9.48 -0.05 18.66
C ASP A 118 -8.52 0.33 19.80
N GLN A 119 -7.39 -0.35 19.88
CA GLN A 119 -6.33 -0.08 20.87
C GLN A 119 -5.04 0.48 20.23
N GLY A 120 -5.09 0.81 18.94
CA GLY A 120 -3.92 1.28 18.17
C GLY A 120 -2.97 0.15 17.80
N GLY A 121 -3.41 -1.11 17.88
CA GLY A 121 -2.71 -2.31 17.38
C GLY A 121 -2.77 -2.44 15.85
N LEU A 122 -2.65 -3.67 15.35
CA LEU A 122 -2.75 -3.96 13.91
C LEU A 122 -4.20 -4.18 13.46
N TRP A 123 -5.07 -4.55 14.39
CA TRP A 123 -6.44 -4.94 14.13
C TRP A 123 -7.44 -4.12 14.95
N ASP A 124 -8.58 -3.84 14.36
CA ASP A 124 -9.81 -3.54 15.08
C ASP A 124 -10.54 -4.86 15.31
N VAL A 125 -10.97 -5.09 16.53
CA VAL A 125 -11.59 -6.35 16.96
C VAL A 125 -13.07 -6.13 17.20
N THR A 126 -13.93 -6.88 16.50
CA THR A 126 -15.39 -6.86 16.65
C THR A 126 -15.86 -8.19 17.24
N PRO A 127 -16.37 -8.22 18.48
CA PRO A 127 -16.96 -9.43 19.03
C PRO A 127 -18.37 -9.66 18.47
N VAL A 128 -18.69 -10.92 18.13
CA VAL A 128 -20.03 -11.35 17.75
C VAL A 128 -20.71 -11.93 18.98
N ILE A 129 -21.65 -11.20 19.52
CA ILE A 129 -22.39 -11.56 20.75
C ILE A 129 -23.77 -12.07 20.36
N LYS A 130 -24.17 -13.24 20.93
CA LYS A 130 -25.48 -13.85 20.73
C LYS A 130 -26.11 -14.28 22.05
N ARG A 131 -27.45 -14.30 22.08
CA ARG A 131 -28.20 -14.92 23.19
C ARG A 131 -27.97 -16.43 23.21
N GLY A 132 -28.07 -17.05 24.37
CA GLY A 132 -27.88 -18.49 24.53
C GLY A 132 -28.81 -19.33 23.67
N ASN A 133 -30.05 -18.90 23.46
CA ASN A 133 -31.00 -19.58 22.56
C ASN A 133 -30.76 -19.31 21.05
N GLU A 134 -29.85 -18.39 20.71
CA GLU A 134 -29.41 -18.07 19.33
C GLU A 134 -27.98 -18.55 19.04
N ALA A 135 -27.20 -18.80 20.10
CA ALA A 135 -25.87 -19.37 20.01
C ALA A 135 -25.98 -20.88 19.87
N LEU A 136 -25.33 -21.45 18.84
CA LEU A 136 -25.48 -22.86 18.51
C LEU A 136 -24.18 -23.63 18.79
N ASP A 137 -24.29 -24.87 19.23
CA ASP A 137 -23.19 -25.84 19.31
C ASP A 137 -22.88 -26.45 17.91
N ALA A 138 -21.95 -27.39 17.87
CA ALA A 138 -21.55 -28.06 16.63
C ALA A 138 -22.66 -28.95 16.04
N GLU A 139 -23.62 -29.41 16.87
CA GLU A 139 -24.77 -30.20 16.51
C GLU A 139 -25.96 -29.34 16.09
N GLY A 140 -25.89 -28.01 16.26
CA GLY A 140 -26.93 -27.03 15.91
C GLY A 140 -27.96 -26.82 17.02
N ASN A 141 -27.69 -27.26 18.27
CA ASN A 141 -28.54 -26.99 19.42
C ASN A 141 -28.18 -25.67 20.09
N ALA A 142 -29.15 -25.01 20.71
CA ALA A 142 -28.91 -23.82 21.52
C ALA A 142 -28.04 -24.17 22.75
N VAL A 143 -27.01 -23.33 23.01
CA VAL A 143 -26.06 -23.56 24.10
C VAL A 143 -26.53 -23.03 25.45
N GLY A 144 -27.56 -22.16 25.46
CA GLY A 144 -28.12 -21.60 26.67
C GLY A 144 -29.53 -21.05 26.45
N ASP A 145 -30.02 -20.27 27.40
CA ASP A 145 -31.34 -19.69 27.33
C ASP A 145 -31.35 -18.19 26.94
N HIS A 146 -32.52 -17.56 27.03
CA HIS A 146 -32.70 -16.14 26.65
C HIS A 146 -32.16 -15.16 27.68
N THR A 147 -31.65 -15.61 28.84
CA THR A 147 -31.03 -14.77 29.88
C THR A 147 -29.49 -14.78 29.84
N GLU A 148 -28.94 -15.58 28.95
CA GLU A 148 -27.50 -15.77 28.80
C GLU A 148 -26.99 -15.15 27.49
N TRP A 149 -25.74 -14.66 27.51
CA TRP A 149 -25.11 -14.05 26.36
C TRP A 149 -23.70 -14.60 26.15
N TYR A 150 -23.41 -15.00 24.93
CA TYR A 150 -22.19 -15.68 24.53
C TYR A 150 -21.40 -14.90 23.50
N LEU A 151 -20.07 -14.92 23.64
CA LEU A 151 -19.14 -14.60 22.55
C LEU A 151 -19.05 -15.83 21.64
N THR A 152 -19.49 -15.70 20.39
CA THR A 152 -19.53 -16.81 19.42
C THR A 152 -18.48 -16.71 18.36
N LYS A 153 -17.94 -15.49 18.11
CA LYS A 153 -16.91 -15.21 17.13
C LYS A 153 -16.22 -13.90 17.47
N VAL A 154 -14.97 -13.79 17.04
CA VAL A 154 -14.22 -12.52 17.03
C VAL A 154 -13.83 -12.23 15.59
N GLU A 155 -14.24 -11.09 15.06
CA GLU A 155 -13.91 -10.63 13.72
C GLU A 155 -12.79 -9.61 13.80
N LYS A 156 -11.81 -9.74 12.88
CA LYS A 156 -10.69 -8.80 12.74
C LYS A 156 -10.88 -7.95 11.49
N LYS A 157 -10.66 -6.65 11.64
CA LYS A 157 -10.49 -5.74 10.52
C LYS A 157 -9.13 -5.07 10.65
N VAL A 158 -8.46 -4.81 9.53
CA VAL A 158 -7.21 -4.04 9.55
C VAL A 158 -7.49 -2.68 10.19
N ASN A 159 -6.72 -2.37 11.23
CA ASN A 159 -6.81 -1.07 11.90
C ASN A 159 -6.47 0.06 10.94
N LYS A 160 -7.16 1.18 11.05
CA LYS A 160 -7.00 2.33 10.15
C LYS A 160 -5.58 2.87 10.10
N ASP A 161 -4.86 2.86 11.23
CA ASP A 161 -3.46 3.29 11.28
C ASP A 161 -2.47 2.25 10.73
N THR A 162 -2.92 1.01 10.51
CA THR A 162 -2.14 -0.04 9.87
C THR A 162 -2.23 0.03 8.32
N ILE A 163 -3.33 0.52 7.75
CA ILE A 163 -3.52 0.62 6.31
C ILE A 163 -2.37 1.35 5.60
N PRO A 164 -1.88 2.51 6.06
CA PRO A 164 -0.74 3.16 5.43
C PRO A 164 0.55 2.34 5.50
N LEU A 165 0.75 1.52 6.54
CA LEU A 165 1.94 0.67 6.67
C LEU A 165 2.00 -0.43 5.60
N ILE A 166 0.85 -1.00 5.23
CA ILE A 166 0.77 -2.03 4.18
C ILE A 166 0.71 -1.42 2.77
N LYS A 167 0.30 -0.15 2.62
CA LYS A 167 0.19 0.52 1.32
C LYS A 167 1.44 1.32 0.90
N ALA A 168 2.30 1.71 1.83
CA ALA A 168 3.53 2.42 1.49
C ALA A 168 4.48 1.62 0.58
N PRO A 169 4.68 0.30 0.77
CA PRO A 169 5.46 -0.53 -0.16
C PRO A 169 4.90 -0.61 -1.57
N ASP A 170 3.57 -0.58 -1.73
CA ASP A 170 2.91 -0.54 -3.03
C ASP A 170 3.28 0.73 -3.81
N ASN A 171 3.45 1.86 -3.10
CA ASN A 171 3.93 3.09 -3.70
C ASN A 171 5.35 2.94 -4.26
N SER A 172 6.26 2.27 -3.56
CA SER A 172 7.62 2.02 -4.07
C SER A 172 7.61 1.21 -5.35
N TYR A 173 6.75 0.19 -5.44
CA TYR A 173 6.55 -0.58 -6.67
C TYR A 173 5.93 0.28 -7.78
N ALA A 174 4.88 1.06 -7.47
CA ALA A 174 4.25 1.95 -8.45
C ALA A 174 5.25 2.95 -9.05
N LEU A 175 6.12 3.55 -8.22
CA LEU A 175 7.18 4.45 -8.69
C LEU A 175 8.20 3.74 -9.57
N TYR A 176 8.68 2.56 -9.15
CA TYR A 176 9.57 1.73 -9.96
C TYR A 176 8.98 1.45 -11.35
N ARG A 177 7.71 1.06 -11.41
CA ARG A 177 6.99 0.80 -12.65
C ARG A 177 6.83 2.04 -13.54
N LEU A 178 6.59 3.21 -12.94
CA LEU A 178 6.44 4.49 -13.66
C LEU A 178 7.78 5.03 -14.20
N ASP A 179 8.87 4.63 -13.58
CA ASP A 179 10.22 5.04 -13.90
C ASP A 179 10.91 4.13 -14.94
N ILE A 180 10.15 3.26 -15.60
CA ILE A 180 10.65 2.48 -16.74
C ILE A 180 10.87 3.43 -17.92
N ASP A 181 12.13 3.65 -18.22
CA ASP A 181 12.56 4.48 -19.33
C ASP A 181 12.59 3.72 -20.64
N SER A 182 12.28 4.40 -21.73
CA SER A 182 12.61 3.98 -23.09
C SER A 182 13.69 4.90 -23.66
N LEU A 183 14.33 4.45 -24.73
CA LEU A 183 15.34 5.25 -25.42
C LEU A 183 14.81 6.66 -25.77
N ARG A 184 13.58 6.74 -26.30
CA ARG A 184 12.98 8.02 -26.70
C ARG A 184 12.63 8.93 -25.55
N LYS A 185 12.17 8.38 -24.43
CA LYS A 185 11.89 9.18 -23.23
C LYS A 185 13.13 9.86 -22.69
N ARG A 186 14.28 9.18 -22.76
CA ARG A 186 15.54 9.71 -22.21
C ARG A 186 16.24 10.65 -23.16
N MET A 187 16.25 10.36 -24.45
CA MET A 187 17.16 10.99 -25.39
C MET A 187 16.51 11.61 -26.63
N GLY A 188 15.19 11.54 -26.77
CA GLY A 188 14.49 11.98 -27.98
C GLY A 188 14.85 11.14 -29.21
N ASP A 189 14.88 11.75 -30.38
CA ASP A 189 15.22 11.03 -31.63
C ASP A 189 16.70 11.22 -31.97
N PHE A 190 17.49 10.19 -31.70
CA PHE A 190 18.94 10.17 -31.98
C PHE A 190 19.29 10.34 -33.46
N ARG A 191 18.43 9.99 -34.38
CA ARG A 191 18.70 10.01 -35.82
C ARG A 191 18.89 11.41 -36.38
N PHE A 192 18.58 12.44 -35.60
CA PHE A 192 18.90 13.83 -35.95
C PHE A 192 20.28 14.28 -35.44
N ARG A 193 20.96 13.44 -34.69
CA ARG A 193 22.26 13.79 -34.09
C ARG A 193 23.39 13.34 -34.99
N ASN A 194 24.45 14.17 -35.01
CA ASN A 194 25.74 13.72 -35.52
C ASN A 194 26.40 12.90 -34.40
N LEU A 195 26.45 11.58 -34.55
CA LEU A 195 27.01 10.68 -33.54
C LEU A 195 28.51 10.47 -33.65
N LYS A 196 29.13 10.97 -34.71
CA LYS A 196 30.58 10.74 -34.93
C LYS A 196 31.42 11.65 -34.07
N ASP A 197 32.20 11.06 -33.15
CA ASP A 197 33.16 11.74 -32.27
C ASP A 197 32.52 12.91 -31.50
N THR A 198 31.29 12.74 -30.99
CA THR A 198 30.56 13.77 -30.25
C THR A 198 30.31 13.33 -28.83
N SER A 199 30.37 14.30 -27.95
CA SER A 199 29.88 14.15 -26.57
C SER A 199 28.64 15.01 -26.35
N GLY A 200 27.86 14.74 -25.34
CA GLY A 200 26.68 15.52 -25.03
C GLY A 200 26.31 15.52 -23.55
N ILE A 201 25.61 16.57 -23.17
CA ILE A 201 24.93 16.65 -21.90
C ILE A 201 23.43 16.70 -22.18
N TRP A 202 22.65 15.97 -21.42
CA TRP A 202 21.21 16.03 -21.53
C TRP A 202 20.57 16.20 -20.16
N ALA A 203 19.43 16.87 -20.15
CA ALA A 203 18.59 17.00 -18.98
C ALA A 203 17.15 16.66 -19.35
N ARG A 204 16.43 16.04 -18.41
CA ARG A 204 15.02 15.70 -18.56
C ARG A 204 14.28 16.01 -17.26
N ASP A 205 13.14 16.65 -17.39
CA ASP A 205 12.18 16.87 -16.33
C ASP A 205 10.88 16.12 -16.64
N PHE A 206 10.28 15.50 -15.64
CA PHE A 206 9.02 14.80 -15.80
C PHE A 206 8.12 14.99 -14.60
N HIS A 207 6.83 15.12 -14.87
CA HIS A 207 5.77 15.20 -13.87
C HIS A 207 4.63 14.27 -14.23
N GLY A 208 3.96 13.74 -13.21
CA GLY A 208 2.83 12.89 -13.42
C GLY A 208 1.93 12.73 -12.21
N SER A 209 0.87 12.00 -12.44
CA SER A 209 -0.04 11.52 -11.40
C SER A 209 -0.45 10.11 -11.71
N TYR A 210 -0.54 9.29 -10.67
CA TYR A 210 -1.05 7.93 -10.78
C TYR A 210 -2.07 7.63 -9.70
N ASP A 211 -2.91 6.64 -9.95
CA ASP A 211 -3.81 6.04 -8.97
C ASP A 211 -3.93 4.53 -9.15
N GLY A 212 -4.41 3.87 -8.11
CA GLY A 212 -4.69 2.44 -8.09
C GLY A 212 -4.49 1.84 -6.72
N GLN A 213 -5.17 0.73 -6.44
CA GLN A 213 -5.09 -0.04 -5.19
C GLN A 213 -5.21 0.81 -3.91
N GLY A 214 -6.07 1.86 -3.94
CA GLY A 214 -6.27 2.77 -2.79
C GLY A 214 -5.18 3.82 -2.62
N ILE A 215 -4.30 3.99 -3.61
CA ILE A 215 -3.24 5.01 -3.64
C ILE A 215 -3.58 6.06 -4.70
N ASN A 216 -3.40 7.33 -4.36
CA ASN A 216 -3.42 8.45 -5.32
C ASN A 216 -2.19 9.31 -5.07
N SER A 217 -1.39 9.54 -6.09
CA SER A 217 -0.13 10.28 -5.95
C SER A 217 0.13 11.22 -7.11
N LYS A 218 0.86 12.28 -6.78
CA LYS A 218 1.62 13.07 -7.75
C LYS A 218 3.09 12.76 -7.59
N TYR A 219 3.82 12.82 -8.68
CA TYR A 219 5.26 12.63 -8.69
C TYR A 219 5.92 13.57 -9.68
N ASN A 220 7.18 13.84 -9.43
CA ASN A 220 8.06 14.57 -10.36
C ASN A 220 9.46 14.00 -10.26
N GLY A 221 10.23 14.19 -11.31
CA GLY A 221 11.63 13.79 -11.32
C GLY A 221 12.43 14.59 -12.32
N PHE A 222 13.71 14.67 -12.04
CA PHE A 222 14.71 15.33 -12.87
C PHE A 222 15.88 14.40 -13.08
N GLN A 223 16.28 14.24 -14.35
CA GLN A 223 17.47 13.48 -14.76
C GLN A 223 18.48 14.41 -15.41
N LEU A 224 19.75 14.17 -15.14
CA LEU A 224 20.89 14.81 -15.80
C LEU A 224 21.87 13.72 -16.22
N GLY A 225 22.28 13.73 -17.47
CA GLY A 225 23.21 12.74 -17.98
C GLY A 225 24.23 13.30 -18.95
N TYR A 226 25.25 12.49 -19.17
CA TYR A 226 26.30 12.69 -20.14
C TYR A 226 26.36 11.49 -21.07
N ASP A 227 26.50 11.71 -22.35
CA ASP A 227 26.71 10.67 -23.34
C ASP A 227 27.95 10.94 -24.20
N ASN A 228 28.50 9.87 -24.74
CA ASN A 228 29.62 9.85 -25.63
C ASN A 228 29.31 8.97 -26.83
N ALA A 229 29.48 9.48 -28.01
CA ALA A 229 29.33 8.75 -29.26
C ALA A 229 30.69 8.70 -29.96
N ALA A 230 31.47 7.65 -29.67
CA ALA A 230 32.76 7.40 -30.26
C ALA A 230 32.70 7.03 -31.76
N ASN A 231 31.50 6.67 -32.25
CA ASN A 231 31.23 6.35 -33.65
C ASN A 231 29.77 6.63 -34.01
N ASP A 232 29.41 6.52 -35.26
CA ASP A 232 28.06 6.75 -35.79
C ASP A 232 27.03 5.66 -35.44
N LYS A 233 27.45 4.57 -34.77
CA LYS A 233 26.61 3.40 -34.46
C LYS A 233 26.43 3.13 -33.00
N SER A 234 27.10 3.85 -32.09
CA SER A 234 26.96 3.61 -30.66
C SER A 234 27.02 4.88 -29.82
N VAL A 235 26.22 4.92 -28.78
CA VAL A 235 26.24 5.93 -27.73
C VAL A 235 26.24 5.24 -26.39
N ASP A 236 27.18 5.58 -25.55
CA ASP A 236 27.21 5.17 -24.14
C ASP A 236 27.21 6.37 -23.22
N GLY A 237 26.75 6.17 -21.99
CA GLY A 237 26.65 7.28 -21.06
C GLY A 237 26.22 6.88 -19.66
N PHE A 238 26.12 7.88 -18.83
CA PHE A 238 25.63 7.76 -17.46
C PHE A 238 24.68 8.91 -17.10
N PHE A 239 23.90 8.70 -16.06
CA PHE A 239 22.98 9.72 -15.56
C PHE A 239 22.78 9.63 -14.05
N ALA A 240 22.33 10.71 -13.47
CA ALA A 240 21.77 10.78 -12.13
C ALA A 240 20.34 11.28 -12.20
N GLU A 241 19.53 10.83 -11.28
CA GLU A 241 18.11 11.17 -11.18
C GLU A 241 17.72 11.46 -9.73
N ARG A 242 16.85 12.45 -9.57
CA ARG A 242 16.12 12.68 -8.33
C ARG A 242 14.63 12.66 -8.65
N ASN A 243 13.86 11.91 -7.85
CA ASN A 243 12.41 11.92 -7.93
C ASN A 243 11.77 12.19 -6.56
N ILE A 244 10.55 12.68 -6.58
CA ILE A 244 9.74 12.95 -5.39
C ILE A 244 8.32 12.50 -5.69
N SER A 245 7.67 11.83 -4.73
CA SER A 245 6.25 11.51 -4.81
C SER A 245 5.55 11.73 -3.47
N SER A 246 4.25 12.03 -3.53
CA SER A 246 3.43 12.33 -2.36
C SER A 246 2.12 11.51 -2.40
N PRO A 247 2.20 10.20 -2.17
CA PRO A 247 1.03 9.33 -2.18
C PRO A 247 0.12 9.59 -0.98
N LYS A 248 -1.18 9.47 -1.25
CA LYS A 248 -2.24 9.50 -0.26
C LYS A 248 -2.92 8.15 -0.22
N TYR A 249 -3.19 7.68 0.98
CA TYR A 249 -3.88 6.44 1.30
C TYR A 249 -5.17 6.74 2.07
N SER A 250 -6.04 5.75 2.20
CA SER A 250 -7.05 5.82 3.26
C SER A 250 -6.33 5.90 4.61
N TYR A 251 -6.66 6.89 5.40
CA TYR A 251 -6.12 7.15 6.75
C TYR A 251 -4.61 7.46 6.84
N GLY A 252 -3.95 7.85 5.74
CA GLY A 252 -2.55 8.23 5.79
C GLY A 252 -1.99 8.84 4.51
N SER A 253 -0.72 9.23 4.58
CA SER A 253 0.08 9.66 3.43
C SER A 253 1.54 9.30 3.64
N SER A 254 2.28 9.32 2.54
CA SER A 254 3.74 9.32 2.65
C SER A 254 4.35 10.38 1.73
N GLU A 255 5.63 10.62 1.93
CA GLU A 255 6.50 11.36 1.02
C GLU A 255 7.70 10.49 0.71
N ASN A 256 8.02 10.37 -0.57
CA ASN A 256 9.16 9.59 -1.03
C ASN A 256 10.15 10.49 -1.76
N HIS A 257 11.42 10.38 -1.39
CA HIS A 257 12.55 11.05 -2.03
C HIS A 257 13.50 10.00 -2.60
N GLY A 258 13.44 9.83 -3.92
CA GLY A 258 14.32 8.93 -4.66
C GLY A 258 15.57 9.64 -5.17
N LEU A 259 16.69 8.94 -5.10
CA LEU A 259 17.95 9.31 -5.75
C LEU A 259 18.50 8.07 -6.44
N SER A 260 18.75 8.17 -7.75
CA SER A 260 19.29 7.05 -8.51
C SER A 260 20.42 7.49 -9.45
N ALA A 261 21.21 6.53 -9.87
CA ALA A 261 22.23 6.67 -10.90
C ALA A 261 22.15 5.48 -11.86
N GLY A 262 22.52 5.71 -13.12
CA GLY A 262 22.51 4.66 -14.12
C GLY A 262 23.57 4.86 -15.18
N VAL A 263 23.85 3.75 -15.86
CA VAL A 263 24.70 3.71 -17.05
C VAL A 263 23.90 3.09 -18.20
N TYR A 264 24.21 3.48 -19.41
CA TYR A 264 23.54 2.94 -20.59
C TYR A 264 24.45 2.82 -21.80
N GLY A 265 24.07 1.94 -22.71
CA GLY A 265 24.63 1.83 -24.04
C GLY A 265 23.54 1.63 -25.07
N THR A 266 23.65 2.29 -26.19
CA THR A 266 22.73 2.19 -27.33
C THR A 266 23.52 1.92 -28.59
N TRP A 267 23.12 0.90 -29.35
CA TRP A 267 23.75 0.48 -30.60
C TRP A 267 22.75 0.56 -31.75
N PHE A 268 23.17 1.12 -32.85
CA PHE A 268 22.37 1.33 -34.05
C PHE A 268 22.89 0.46 -35.20
N GLY A 269 22.02 -0.34 -35.78
CA GLY A 269 22.30 -1.15 -36.97
C GLY A 269 21.92 -0.43 -38.27
N ASP A 270 22.49 -0.90 -39.40
CA ASP A 270 22.38 -0.27 -40.72
C ASP A 270 20.92 -0.22 -41.29
N SER A 271 20.01 -1.06 -40.79
CA SER A 271 18.63 -1.14 -41.31
C SER A 271 17.58 -0.48 -40.39
N GLY A 272 18.01 0.49 -39.57
CA GLY A 272 17.14 1.17 -38.61
C GLY A 272 16.84 0.37 -37.33
N VAL A 273 17.52 -0.73 -37.11
CA VAL A 273 17.47 -1.50 -35.86
C VAL A 273 18.27 -0.78 -34.78
N TYR A 274 17.81 -0.81 -33.55
CA TYR A 274 18.58 -0.38 -32.40
C TYR A 274 18.43 -1.36 -31.23
N THR A 275 19.43 -1.36 -30.37
CA THR A 275 19.43 -2.00 -29.08
C THR A 275 19.84 -0.99 -28.03
N ASN A 276 19.09 -0.91 -26.92
CA ASN A 276 19.39 -0.02 -25.81
C ASN A 276 19.40 -0.82 -24.51
N VAL A 277 20.48 -0.73 -23.75
CA VAL A 277 20.65 -1.38 -22.44
C VAL A 277 20.85 -0.30 -21.38
N VAL A 278 20.14 -0.40 -20.27
CA VAL A 278 20.25 0.53 -19.15
C VAL A 278 20.36 -0.27 -17.86
N ALA A 279 21.37 0.02 -17.07
CA ALA A 279 21.48 -0.47 -15.69
C ALA A 279 21.33 0.73 -14.75
N LYS A 280 20.43 0.61 -13.76
CA LYS A 280 20.13 1.65 -12.80
C LYS A 280 20.14 1.12 -11.38
N TRP A 281 20.67 1.89 -10.46
CA TRP A 281 20.61 1.66 -9.03
C TRP A 281 20.03 2.90 -8.34
N GLY A 282 19.10 2.69 -7.40
CA GLY A 282 18.39 3.75 -6.70
C GLY A 282 18.24 3.51 -5.21
N ARG A 283 18.01 4.61 -4.51
CA ARG A 283 17.68 4.66 -3.09
C ARG A 283 16.45 5.51 -2.90
N ASP A 284 15.51 5.02 -2.10
CA ASP A 284 14.27 5.71 -1.73
C ASP A 284 14.24 5.96 -0.22
N ASP A 285 14.12 7.21 0.17
CA ASP A 285 13.85 7.64 1.54
C ASP A 285 12.34 7.91 1.67
N MET A 286 11.67 7.16 2.53
CA MET A 286 10.21 7.19 2.72
C MET A 286 9.86 7.74 4.10
N GLU A 287 9.03 8.78 4.14
CA GLU A 287 8.38 9.29 5.34
C GLU A 287 6.90 8.92 5.30
N LEU A 288 6.42 8.20 6.30
CA LEU A 288 5.05 7.69 6.39
C LEU A 288 4.33 8.30 7.59
N LYS A 289 3.05 8.67 7.41
CA LYS A 289 2.18 9.20 8.46
C LYS A 289 0.79 8.59 8.33
N SER A 290 0.23 8.11 9.46
CA SER A 290 -1.18 7.79 9.59
C SER A 290 -1.92 8.87 10.38
N TRP A 291 -3.24 8.93 10.21
CA TRP A 291 -4.12 9.85 10.95
C TRP A 291 -5.47 9.19 11.23
N SER A 292 -5.57 8.58 12.38
CA SER A 292 -6.79 8.01 12.90
C SER A 292 -6.86 8.29 14.41
N ASN A 293 -7.40 7.37 15.20
CA ASN A 293 -7.47 7.51 16.66
C ASN A 293 -6.08 7.43 17.32
N TYR A 294 -5.15 6.68 16.73
CA TYR A 294 -3.79 6.44 17.22
C TYR A 294 -2.75 6.76 16.15
N PRO A 295 -2.58 8.06 15.76
CA PRO A 295 -1.69 8.45 14.68
C PRO A 295 -0.28 7.90 14.86
N ASP A 296 0.30 7.39 13.78
CA ASP A 296 1.64 6.78 13.79
C ASP A 296 2.51 7.36 12.67
N ARG A 297 3.83 7.17 12.78
CA ARG A 297 4.83 7.63 11.82
C ARG A 297 5.93 6.60 11.69
N ALA A 298 6.50 6.54 10.49
CA ALA A 298 7.69 5.75 10.24
C ALA A 298 8.54 6.43 9.17
N ASP A 299 9.85 6.37 9.36
CA ASP A 299 10.85 6.79 8.38
C ASP A 299 11.71 5.57 8.06
N TYR A 300 11.86 5.28 6.78
CA TYR A 300 12.71 4.16 6.37
C TYR A 300 13.33 4.40 5.00
N ARG A 301 14.40 3.67 4.73
CA ARG A 301 15.14 3.73 3.47
C ARG A 301 15.21 2.36 2.84
N THR A 302 14.91 2.30 1.53
CA THR A 302 15.09 1.11 0.71
C THR A 302 16.03 1.40 -0.47
N HIS A 303 16.35 0.38 -1.23
CA HIS A 303 17.06 0.49 -2.49
C HIS A 303 16.29 -0.25 -3.59
N ASN A 304 16.55 0.12 -4.83
CA ASN A 304 16.05 -0.56 -6.01
C ASN A 304 17.16 -0.65 -7.06
N GLU A 305 17.11 -1.70 -7.85
CA GLU A 305 18.03 -1.96 -8.93
C GLU A 305 17.25 -2.39 -10.16
N SER A 306 17.73 -2.03 -11.35
CA SER A 306 17.10 -2.52 -12.58
C SER A 306 18.10 -2.66 -13.72
N LEU A 307 17.81 -3.63 -14.59
CA LEU A 307 18.46 -3.85 -15.88
C LEU A 307 17.37 -3.88 -16.95
N SER A 308 17.43 -2.97 -17.89
CA SER A 308 16.52 -2.87 -19.02
C SER A 308 17.23 -3.18 -20.32
N VAL A 309 16.61 -3.98 -21.17
CA VAL A 309 17.06 -4.24 -22.54
C VAL A 309 15.89 -3.96 -23.49
N GLU A 310 16.09 -3.02 -24.41
CA GLU A 310 15.11 -2.60 -25.40
C GLU A 310 15.66 -2.82 -26.81
N PHE A 311 14.79 -3.35 -27.69
CA PHE A 311 15.04 -3.54 -29.12
C PHE A 311 13.96 -2.80 -29.90
N GLY A 312 14.34 -2.14 -30.97
CA GLY A 312 13.40 -1.54 -31.88
C GLY A 312 13.91 -1.49 -33.31
N LYS A 313 12.99 -1.31 -34.24
CA LYS A 313 13.30 -1.14 -35.64
C LYS A 313 12.44 -0.07 -36.27
N THR A 314 13.05 0.94 -36.87
CA THR A 314 12.35 1.99 -37.57
C THR A 314 12.24 1.65 -39.06
N PHE A 315 11.02 1.65 -39.57
CA PHE A 315 10.71 1.59 -40.99
C PHE A 315 10.30 3.00 -41.44
N THR A 316 11.07 3.62 -42.31
CA THR A 316 10.79 4.98 -42.80
C THR A 316 10.47 4.94 -44.30
N LYS A 317 9.43 5.67 -44.70
CA LYS A 317 9.09 5.93 -46.11
C LYS A 317 9.74 7.21 -46.61
N ASP A 318 9.88 7.39 -47.93
CA ASP A 318 10.48 8.55 -48.54
C ASP A 318 9.80 9.88 -48.19
N ASN A 319 8.53 9.87 -47.83
CA ASN A 319 7.76 11.02 -47.39
C ASN A 319 7.94 11.38 -45.90
N GLY A 320 8.86 10.68 -45.21
CA GLY A 320 9.17 10.87 -43.80
C GLY A 320 8.24 10.19 -42.81
N LEU A 321 7.19 9.50 -43.26
CA LEU A 321 6.38 8.64 -42.37
C LEU A 321 7.21 7.49 -41.86
N PHE A 322 7.09 7.19 -40.57
CA PHE A 322 7.78 6.05 -39.98
C PHE A 322 6.88 5.21 -39.07
N LEU A 323 7.21 3.94 -38.98
CA LEU A 323 6.67 2.97 -38.05
C LEU A 323 7.84 2.34 -37.29
N GLU A 324 7.71 2.22 -35.96
CA GLU A 324 8.77 1.70 -35.11
C GLU A 324 8.18 0.74 -34.08
N PRO A 325 8.12 -0.58 -34.39
CA PRO A 325 7.88 -1.59 -33.39
C PRO A 325 9.07 -1.68 -32.42
N GLU A 326 8.75 -1.89 -31.13
CA GLU A 326 9.72 -2.02 -30.06
C GLU A 326 9.32 -3.11 -29.07
N ALA A 327 10.32 -3.75 -28.47
CA ALA A 327 10.18 -4.72 -27.40
C ALA A 327 11.21 -4.42 -26.31
N GLN A 328 10.81 -4.54 -25.05
CA GLN A 328 11.67 -4.28 -23.90
C GLN A 328 11.41 -5.30 -22.80
N MET A 329 12.49 -5.71 -22.13
CA MET A 329 12.44 -6.43 -20.85
C MET A 329 13.16 -5.61 -19.79
N VAL A 330 12.53 -5.49 -18.63
CA VAL A 330 13.13 -4.84 -17.46
C VAL A 330 13.13 -5.83 -16.31
N PHE A 331 14.31 -6.17 -15.83
CA PHE A 331 14.49 -6.96 -14.62
C PHE A 331 14.84 -6.00 -13.50
N GLY A 332 14.17 -6.13 -12.35
CA GLY A 332 14.38 -5.26 -11.23
C GLY A 332 14.31 -5.98 -9.89
N TYR A 333 14.93 -5.37 -8.90
CA TYR A 333 14.86 -5.79 -7.52
C TYR A 333 14.53 -4.61 -6.61
N LEU A 334 13.47 -4.75 -5.81
CA LEU A 334 13.11 -3.82 -4.75
C LEU A 334 13.55 -4.42 -3.41
N GLY A 335 14.43 -3.72 -2.71
CA GLY A 335 15.09 -4.23 -1.52
C GLY A 335 14.14 -4.50 -0.35
N SER A 336 14.50 -5.48 0.47
CA SER A 336 13.86 -5.75 1.75
C SER A 336 14.17 -4.67 2.77
N LYS A 337 13.29 -4.51 3.77
CA LYS A 337 13.53 -3.57 4.87
C LYS A 337 12.79 -3.95 6.14
N ASN A 338 13.50 -3.80 7.27
CA ASN A 338 12.90 -3.80 8.60
C ASN A 338 12.88 -2.37 9.14
N TYR A 339 11.75 -1.97 9.70
CA TYR A 339 11.64 -0.69 10.38
C TYR A 339 10.63 -0.77 11.54
N THR A 340 10.69 0.22 12.42
CA THR A 340 9.78 0.33 13.55
C THR A 340 9.13 1.70 13.51
N THR A 341 7.83 1.77 13.72
CA THR A 341 7.08 3.02 13.78
C THR A 341 7.30 3.73 15.12
N CYS A 342 6.92 5.00 15.20
CA CYS A 342 7.00 5.78 16.45
C CYS A 342 6.16 5.19 17.58
N ARG A 343 5.11 4.41 17.27
CA ARG A 343 4.28 3.70 18.25
C ARG A 343 4.72 2.26 18.51
N GLY A 344 5.89 1.86 17.99
CA GLY A 344 6.50 0.57 18.29
C GLY A 344 5.98 -0.59 17.42
N LYS A 345 5.17 -0.36 16.40
CA LYS A 345 4.85 -1.39 15.43
C LYS A 345 6.10 -1.71 14.61
N THR A 346 6.46 -2.98 14.51
CA THR A 346 7.57 -3.43 13.66
C THR A 346 7.03 -3.95 12.34
N VAL A 347 7.72 -3.60 11.26
CA VAL A 347 7.37 -4.04 9.90
C VAL A 347 8.61 -4.69 9.28
N HIS A 348 8.46 -5.94 8.90
CA HIS A 348 9.40 -6.65 8.05
C HIS A 348 8.83 -6.71 6.63
N MET A 349 9.47 -6.01 5.72
CA MET A 349 9.12 -5.96 4.31
C MET A 349 10.09 -6.83 3.52
N GLY A 350 9.61 -7.88 2.87
CA GLY A 350 10.39 -8.75 2.00
C GLY A 350 10.95 -8.02 0.78
N GLY A 351 11.96 -8.57 0.14
CA GLY A 351 12.41 -8.14 -1.19
C GLY A 351 11.41 -8.54 -2.26
N TYR A 352 11.51 -7.92 -3.43
CA TYR A 352 10.65 -8.22 -4.58
C TYR A 352 11.46 -8.24 -5.87
N ASP A 353 11.39 -9.34 -6.61
CA ASP A 353 11.96 -9.49 -7.94
C ASP A 353 10.90 -9.19 -9.00
N SER A 354 11.16 -8.19 -9.83
CA SER A 354 10.28 -7.74 -10.92
C SER A 354 10.83 -8.17 -12.27
N ALA A 355 9.94 -8.54 -13.18
CA ALA A 355 10.25 -8.79 -14.58
C ALA A 355 9.14 -8.22 -15.47
N ILE A 356 9.35 -7.02 -16.01
CA ILE A 356 8.35 -6.34 -16.84
C ILE A 356 8.71 -6.46 -18.32
N GLY A 357 7.80 -7.05 -19.10
CA GLY A 357 7.85 -7.06 -20.56
C GLY A 357 7.03 -5.92 -21.16
N ARG A 358 7.53 -5.25 -22.18
CA ARG A 358 6.81 -4.25 -22.97
C ARG A 358 6.89 -4.59 -24.47
N LEU A 359 5.75 -4.55 -25.13
CA LEU A 359 5.65 -4.53 -26.58
C LEU A 359 4.99 -3.22 -26.99
N GLY A 360 5.66 -2.47 -27.85
CA GLY A 360 5.23 -1.14 -28.26
C GLY A 360 5.30 -0.93 -29.76
N ILE A 361 4.61 0.11 -30.20
CA ILE A 361 4.64 0.60 -31.58
C ILE A 361 4.54 2.11 -31.57
N LEU A 362 5.44 2.76 -32.35
CA LEU A 362 5.35 4.18 -32.64
C LEU A 362 4.99 4.37 -34.11
N PHE A 363 4.11 5.32 -34.33
CA PHE A 363 3.78 5.80 -35.68
C PHE A 363 3.92 7.31 -35.72
N GLY A 364 4.67 7.82 -36.68
CA GLY A 364 4.95 9.23 -36.74
C GLY A 364 5.43 9.73 -38.10
N LYS A 365 5.81 11.00 -38.09
CA LYS A 365 6.41 11.65 -39.26
C LYS A 365 7.66 12.39 -38.85
N ARG A 366 8.70 12.25 -39.66
CA ARG A 366 9.96 12.99 -39.56
C ARG A 366 10.00 13.99 -40.71
N VAL A 367 10.34 15.23 -40.40
CA VAL A 367 10.57 16.33 -41.35
C VAL A 367 12.04 16.73 -41.24
N THR A 368 12.81 16.45 -42.29
CA THR A 368 14.25 16.70 -42.32
C THR A 368 14.62 17.93 -43.16
N GLU A 369 13.64 18.43 -43.91
CA GLU A 369 13.83 19.64 -44.73
C GLU A 369 13.70 20.89 -43.87
N GLY A 370 14.57 21.91 -44.11
CA GLY A 370 14.58 23.18 -43.39
C GLY A 370 15.69 23.30 -42.33
N GLU A 371 15.79 24.46 -41.72
CA GLU A 371 16.82 24.78 -40.71
C GLU A 371 16.62 24.06 -39.39
N HIS A 372 15.39 23.62 -39.09
CA HIS A 372 15.00 23.01 -37.86
C HIS A 372 14.27 21.68 -38.09
N PRO A 373 14.99 20.58 -38.31
CA PRO A 373 14.38 19.26 -38.43
C PRO A 373 13.57 18.89 -37.19
N TYR A 374 12.43 18.19 -37.38
CA TYR A 374 11.59 17.75 -36.28
C TYR A 374 10.87 16.42 -36.57
N ASN A 375 10.38 15.79 -35.55
CA ASN A 375 9.43 14.70 -35.68
C ASN A 375 8.31 14.82 -34.67
N TYR A 376 7.23 14.10 -34.94
CA TYR A 376 6.15 13.83 -33.98
C TYR A 376 5.67 12.41 -34.16
N TYR A 377 5.15 11.82 -33.08
CA TYR A 377 4.70 10.43 -33.08
C TYR A 377 3.58 10.21 -32.07
N LEU A 378 2.77 9.20 -32.38
CA LEU A 378 1.90 8.49 -31.43
C LEU A 378 2.60 7.22 -30.99
N LYS A 379 2.45 6.84 -29.75
CA LYS A 379 2.95 5.57 -29.20
C LYS A 379 1.85 4.79 -28.51
N PHE A 380 1.90 3.47 -28.63
CA PHE A 380 1.04 2.53 -27.95
C PHE A 380 1.89 1.37 -27.47
N SER A 381 1.65 0.91 -26.25
CA SER A 381 2.37 -0.22 -25.68
C SER A 381 1.45 -1.05 -24.80
N VAL A 382 1.73 -2.36 -24.75
CA VAL A 382 1.18 -3.28 -23.75
C VAL A 382 2.34 -3.73 -22.88
N LEU A 383 2.12 -3.70 -21.58
CA LEU A 383 3.12 -4.09 -20.58
C LEU A 383 2.55 -5.18 -19.68
N HIS A 384 3.43 -6.08 -19.24
CA HIS A 384 3.06 -7.14 -18.32
C HIS A 384 4.16 -7.34 -17.28
N GLU A 385 3.77 -7.36 -15.99
CA GLU A 385 4.62 -7.76 -14.87
C GLU A 385 4.50 -9.27 -14.68
N PHE A 386 5.60 -9.98 -14.82
CA PHE A 386 5.70 -11.43 -14.62
C PHE A 386 6.13 -11.80 -13.20
N GLY A 387 6.56 -10.84 -12.39
CA GLY A 387 6.90 -11.03 -10.98
C GLY A 387 5.68 -11.46 -10.18
N GLY A 388 5.93 -12.04 -9.02
CA GLY A 388 4.90 -12.57 -8.14
C GLY A 388 4.60 -11.64 -6.96
N SER A 389 4.57 -12.25 -5.77
CA SER A 389 4.12 -11.57 -4.55
C SER A 389 5.29 -11.05 -3.72
N ARG A 390 5.06 -9.96 -2.99
CA ARG A 390 5.93 -9.44 -1.94
C ARG A 390 5.29 -9.71 -0.59
N SER A 391 6.07 -10.27 0.35
CA SER A 391 5.59 -10.62 1.69
C SER A 391 5.89 -9.51 2.70
N PHE A 392 5.01 -9.39 3.70
CA PHE A 392 5.13 -8.47 4.81
C PHE A 392 4.77 -9.17 6.10
N HIS A 393 5.54 -8.91 7.15
CA HIS A 393 5.23 -9.34 8.50
C HIS A 393 5.21 -8.12 9.41
N LEU A 394 4.09 -7.88 10.08
CA LEU A 394 3.91 -6.78 11.03
C LEU A 394 3.70 -7.36 12.43
N ALA A 395 4.23 -6.68 13.44
CA ALA A 395 3.95 -6.99 14.83
C ALA A 395 3.76 -5.69 15.63
N ALA A 396 2.82 -5.72 16.58
CA ALA A 396 2.55 -4.62 17.50
C ALA A 396 3.09 -4.93 18.90
N LEU A 397 3.20 -3.92 19.77
CA LEU A 397 3.74 -4.07 21.12
C LEU A 397 2.88 -4.95 22.04
N ASP A 398 1.60 -5.06 21.77
CA ASP A 398 0.65 -5.89 22.51
C ASP A 398 0.69 -7.38 22.13
N GLY A 399 1.56 -7.75 21.19
CA GLY A 399 1.73 -9.12 20.69
C GLY A 399 0.92 -9.46 19.45
N GLU A 400 0.10 -8.54 18.93
CA GLU A 400 -0.59 -8.74 17.65
C GLU A 400 0.40 -8.91 16.50
N THR A 401 0.10 -9.83 15.59
CA THR A 401 0.86 -10.06 14.36
C THR A 401 -0.04 -10.06 13.14
N MET A 402 0.54 -9.72 12.00
CA MET A 402 -0.13 -9.75 10.70
C MET A 402 0.86 -10.18 9.63
N ASP A 403 0.54 -11.27 8.92
CA ASP A 403 1.21 -11.64 7.69
C ASP A 403 0.34 -11.17 6.52
N TYR A 404 0.96 -10.50 5.57
CA TYR A 404 0.32 -9.95 4.40
C TYR A 404 1.19 -10.17 3.17
N SER A 405 0.56 -10.40 2.04
CA SER A 405 1.25 -10.55 0.76
C SER A 405 0.50 -9.77 -0.32
N GLU A 406 1.22 -8.95 -1.07
CA GLU A 406 0.68 -8.25 -2.24
C GLU A 406 1.21 -8.90 -3.51
N ASP A 407 0.31 -9.23 -4.43
CA ASP A 407 0.66 -9.75 -5.76
C ASP A 407 0.72 -8.56 -6.73
N TYR A 408 1.90 -8.38 -7.35
CA TYR A 408 2.13 -7.31 -8.32
C TYR A 408 1.95 -7.75 -9.78
N GLN A 409 1.66 -9.03 -10.04
CA GLN A 409 1.38 -9.49 -11.39
C GLN A 409 0.22 -8.69 -12.00
N ASP A 410 0.45 -8.09 -13.17
CA ASP A 410 -0.48 -7.13 -13.76
C ASP A 410 -0.22 -6.98 -15.27
N THR A 411 -1.27 -6.60 -16.01
CA THR A 411 -1.17 -6.21 -17.41
C THR A 411 -1.81 -4.84 -17.59
N TRP A 412 -1.11 -3.96 -18.28
CA TRP A 412 -1.62 -2.61 -18.58
C TRP A 412 -1.21 -2.13 -19.96
N GLU A 413 -1.89 -1.11 -20.40
CA GLU A 413 -1.66 -0.45 -21.68
C GLU A 413 -1.18 0.97 -21.45
N GLU A 414 -0.35 1.48 -22.38
CA GLU A 414 0.09 2.87 -22.41
C GLU A 414 -0.15 3.47 -23.77
N ALA A 415 -0.66 4.70 -23.81
CA ALA A 415 -0.75 5.52 -24.99
C ALA A 415 -0.10 6.88 -24.74
N GLY A 416 0.52 7.44 -25.79
CA GLY A 416 1.17 8.73 -25.68
C GLY A 416 1.38 9.40 -27.04
N PHE A 417 1.75 10.68 -26.93
CA PHE A 417 2.09 11.51 -28.05
C PHE A 417 3.37 12.27 -27.71
N GLY A 418 4.28 12.40 -28.67
CA GLY A 418 5.54 13.11 -28.44
C GLY A 418 6.19 13.63 -29.72
N GLY A 419 7.31 14.28 -29.55
CA GLY A 419 8.12 14.80 -30.64
C GLY A 419 9.48 15.31 -30.20
N SER A 420 10.33 15.56 -31.19
CA SER A 420 11.66 16.13 -31.01
C SER A 420 11.89 17.24 -32.04
N TRP A 421 12.59 18.30 -31.63
CA TRP A 421 12.92 19.45 -32.46
C TRP A 421 14.40 19.74 -32.36
N HIS A 422 15.04 20.05 -33.48
CA HIS A 422 16.45 20.47 -33.56
C HIS A 422 16.57 21.96 -33.78
N PHE A 423 17.24 22.64 -32.87
CA PHE A 423 17.51 24.10 -32.96
C PHE A 423 18.95 24.32 -33.33
N GLY A 424 19.26 24.25 -34.63
CA GLY A 424 20.59 24.53 -35.20
C GLY A 424 21.76 23.78 -34.53
N GLY A 425 22.60 23.16 -35.33
CA GLY A 425 23.88 22.55 -34.95
C GLY A 425 23.82 21.48 -33.85
N ASN A 426 23.69 21.87 -32.58
CA ASN A 426 24.07 21.02 -31.46
C ASN A 426 22.97 20.84 -30.41
N THR A 427 21.81 21.48 -30.53
CA THR A 427 20.76 21.44 -29.48
C THR A 427 19.49 20.78 -29.98
N SER A 428 18.96 19.87 -29.19
CA SER A 428 17.65 19.24 -29.41
C SER A 428 16.76 19.40 -28.21
N LEU A 429 15.47 19.65 -28.45
CA LEU A 429 14.41 19.60 -27.47
C LEU A 429 13.52 18.42 -27.80
N TYR A 430 13.03 17.71 -26.78
CA TYR A 430 12.02 16.67 -26.95
C TYR A 430 10.97 16.77 -25.85
N ALA A 431 9.75 16.36 -26.17
CA ALA A 431 8.66 16.31 -25.21
C ALA A 431 7.70 15.18 -25.56
N ASP A 432 7.09 14.60 -24.54
CA ASP A 432 5.97 13.67 -24.69
C ASP A 432 4.99 13.77 -23.54
N VAL A 433 3.77 13.30 -23.84
CA VAL A 433 2.70 13.10 -22.86
C VAL A 433 2.21 11.68 -22.98
N GLU A 434 1.98 11.02 -21.86
CA GLU A 434 1.49 9.65 -21.83
C GLU A 434 0.47 9.39 -20.72
N ARG A 435 -0.33 8.34 -20.91
CA ARG A 435 -1.31 7.81 -19.97
C ARG A 435 -1.30 6.29 -20.02
N SER A 436 -1.56 5.63 -18.87
CA SER A 436 -1.81 4.18 -18.83
C SER A 436 -3.23 3.86 -18.34
N PHE A 437 -3.69 2.65 -18.67
CA PHE A 437 -5.01 2.13 -18.32
C PHE A 437 -4.99 0.60 -18.27
N GLY A 438 -6.03 0.01 -17.68
CA GLY A 438 -6.23 -1.43 -17.59
C GLY A 438 -5.53 -2.11 -16.42
N GLY A 439 -4.52 -1.50 -15.82
CA GLY A 439 -3.76 -2.09 -14.73
C GLY A 439 -4.26 -1.70 -13.33
N ASN A 440 -3.68 -2.38 -12.33
CA ASN A 440 -3.92 -2.12 -10.91
C ASN A 440 -3.47 -0.72 -10.48
N TRP A 441 -2.39 -0.20 -11.08
CA TRP A 441 -1.92 1.18 -10.92
C TRP A 441 -1.84 1.85 -12.27
N ASN A 442 -2.52 2.96 -12.44
CA ASN A 442 -2.59 3.64 -13.72
C ASN A 442 -2.00 5.04 -13.64
N LYS A 443 -1.11 5.34 -14.56
CA LYS A 443 -0.62 6.67 -14.86
C LYS A 443 -1.78 7.49 -15.42
N LYS A 444 -2.33 8.43 -14.66
CA LYS A 444 -3.40 9.31 -15.13
C LYS A 444 -2.92 10.21 -16.25
N TRP A 445 -1.73 10.70 -16.09
CA TRP A 445 -0.98 11.48 -17.05
C TRP A 445 0.48 11.57 -16.59
N GLN A 446 1.37 11.68 -17.54
CA GLN A 446 2.76 12.10 -17.34
C GLN A 446 3.17 12.92 -18.54
N TRP A 447 3.86 14.02 -18.31
CA TRP A 447 4.60 14.70 -19.35
C TRP A 447 6.10 14.65 -19.07
N ASN A 448 6.87 14.62 -20.12
CA ASN A 448 8.33 14.67 -20.11
C ASN A 448 8.78 15.80 -21.02
N ILE A 449 9.76 16.54 -20.59
CA ILE A 449 10.47 17.53 -21.41
C ILE A 449 11.96 17.33 -21.21
N GLY A 450 12.71 17.25 -22.29
CA GLY A 450 14.14 17.11 -22.20
C GLY A 450 14.89 17.95 -23.25
N VAL A 451 16.10 18.29 -22.92
CA VAL A 451 17.03 18.99 -23.76
C VAL A 451 18.33 18.21 -23.86
N ASN A 452 18.89 18.20 -25.03
CA ASN A 452 20.20 17.62 -25.30
C ASN A 452 21.08 18.65 -26.01
N TRP A 453 22.30 18.75 -25.55
CA TRP A 453 23.33 19.64 -26.16
C TRP A 453 24.60 18.82 -26.42
N GLN A 454 25.07 18.88 -27.67
CA GLN A 454 26.27 18.19 -28.17
C GLN A 454 27.44 19.19 -28.35
N PHE A 455 28.65 18.71 -28.14
CA PHE A 455 29.87 19.49 -28.30
C PHE A 455 31.04 18.62 -28.76
#